data_690e7b62e1961c3853aa49a070f9b23f
#
_entry.id   690e7b62e1961c3853aa49a070f9b23f
#
_cell.length_a   1.000
_cell.length_b   1.000
_cell.length_c   1.000
_cell.angle_alpha   90.00
_cell.angle_beta   90.00
_cell.angle_gamma   90.00
#
_symmetry.space_group_name_H-M   'P 1'
#
loop_
_entity.id
_entity.type
_entity.pdbx_description
1 polymer ?
#
loop_
_entity_poly.entity_id
_entity_poly.type
_entity_poly.pdbx_seq_one_letter_code
_entity_poly.pdbx_strand_id
1 'polypeptide(L)'
;LKAAKLRDEPLDHVLLFGPPGLGKTTLSNIIANEMEVNIRTVSGPSLERPGDLAAILSGLQPGDVLFIDEIHRLSSVVEEVLYSAMEDFFLDIIIGKGDEARSIRIDLPPFTLVGATTRAGSLTGPLRDRFGVHLRLEYYSESDLKEIIIRTAEVLGTKIDDESAVELAKRSRGTPRVANRLLKRVRDFQQVNEDEQIYIETTKQALNLLQVDDEGLDYIDHKMMNCIINQYNGGPVGLDTIAVSIGEERITIEDVYEPFLIQKGFIERTPRGRKATPFAYEHFKKTK
;
A
#
# COMPACT_ATOMS: atom_id res chain seq x y z
N LEU A 1 2.21 -21.73 -3.78
CA LEU A 1 1.69 -21.84 -5.15
C LEU A 1 2.00 -23.20 -5.76
N LYS A 2 3.29 -23.55 -5.99
CA LYS A 2 3.66 -24.82 -6.66
C LYS A 2 3.05 -26.07 -6.00
N ALA A 3 3.04 -26.13 -4.68
CA ALA A 3 2.47 -27.27 -3.95
C ALA A 3 0.94 -27.38 -4.12
N ALA A 4 0.23 -26.26 -4.09
CA ALA A 4 -1.22 -26.23 -4.34
C ALA A 4 -1.55 -26.68 -5.78
N LYS A 5 -0.81 -26.18 -6.77
CA LYS A 5 -0.95 -26.64 -8.18
C LYS A 5 -0.70 -28.14 -8.35
N LEU A 6 0.30 -28.70 -7.65
CA LEU A 6 0.60 -30.14 -7.74
C LEU A 6 -0.49 -31.01 -7.12
N ARG A 7 -1.27 -30.50 -6.18
CA ARG A 7 -2.39 -31.21 -5.54
C ARG A 7 -3.74 -30.91 -6.19
N ASP A 8 -3.77 -29.99 -7.17
CA ASP A 8 -5.01 -29.48 -7.77
C ASP A 8 -5.98 -28.92 -6.73
N GLU A 9 -5.43 -28.15 -5.78
CA GLU A 9 -6.16 -27.54 -4.67
C GLU A 9 -6.06 -26.01 -4.74
N PRO A 10 -7.07 -25.26 -4.21
CA PRO A 10 -6.94 -23.84 -3.99
C PRO A 10 -5.74 -23.54 -3.07
N LEU A 11 -5.15 -22.38 -3.22
CA LEU A 11 -4.13 -21.89 -2.29
C LEU A 11 -4.80 -21.57 -0.94
N ASP A 12 -4.10 -21.80 0.16
CA ASP A 12 -4.50 -21.28 1.46
C ASP A 12 -4.74 -19.77 1.40
N HIS A 13 -5.63 -19.26 2.25
CA HIS A 13 -5.88 -17.83 2.34
C HIS A 13 -4.62 -17.07 2.71
N VAL A 14 -4.35 -15.95 2.02
CA VAL A 14 -3.11 -15.17 2.12
C VAL A 14 -3.38 -13.78 2.68
N LEU A 15 -2.68 -13.37 3.72
CA LEU A 15 -2.67 -12.00 4.24
C LEU A 15 -1.39 -11.29 3.80
N LEU A 16 -1.56 -10.24 2.98
CA LEU A 16 -0.49 -9.34 2.56
C LEU A 16 -0.52 -8.08 3.44
N PHE A 17 0.54 -7.80 4.20
CA PHE A 17 0.56 -6.63 5.07
C PHE A 17 1.88 -5.88 5.00
N GLY A 18 1.82 -4.58 5.22
CA GLY A 18 2.98 -3.69 5.16
C GLY A 18 2.63 -2.31 4.64
N PRO A 19 3.60 -1.39 4.57
CA PRO A 19 3.41 -0.02 4.13
C PRO A 19 2.67 0.10 2.79
N PRO A 20 2.04 1.25 2.49
CA PRO A 20 1.38 1.46 1.21
C PRO A 20 2.39 1.53 0.06
N GLY A 21 1.95 1.17 -1.15
CA GLY A 21 2.77 1.31 -2.36
C GLY A 21 3.78 0.20 -2.63
N LEU A 22 3.80 -0.89 -1.84
CA LEU A 22 4.74 -2.01 -1.97
C LEU A 22 4.28 -3.12 -2.94
N GLY A 23 3.14 -2.96 -3.62
CA GLY A 23 2.69 -3.91 -4.63
C GLY A 23 1.78 -5.04 -4.13
N LYS A 24 1.05 -4.87 -3.01
CA LYS A 24 0.09 -5.86 -2.50
C LYS A 24 -0.92 -6.31 -3.56
N THR A 25 -1.52 -5.36 -4.26
CA THR A 25 -2.44 -5.63 -5.39
C THR A 25 -1.74 -6.34 -6.56
N THR A 26 -0.48 -5.99 -6.84
CA THR A 26 0.30 -6.65 -7.90
C THR A 26 0.56 -8.12 -7.54
N LEU A 27 0.92 -8.39 -6.28
CA LEU A 27 1.13 -9.76 -5.80
C LEU A 27 -0.14 -10.60 -5.86
N SER A 28 -1.30 -10.04 -5.56
CA SER A 28 -2.57 -10.77 -5.68
C SER A 28 -2.87 -11.17 -7.13
N ASN A 29 -2.58 -10.28 -8.08
CA ASN A 29 -2.70 -10.60 -9.52
C ASN A 29 -1.67 -11.67 -9.94
N ILE A 30 -0.45 -11.63 -9.43
CA ILE A 30 0.56 -12.67 -9.69
C ILE A 30 0.09 -14.01 -9.14
N ILE A 31 -0.48 -14.05 -7.92
CA ILE A 31 -1.04 -15.28 -7.34
C ILE A 31 -2.10 -15.88 -8.27
N ALA A 32 -3.07 -15.08 -8.71
CA ALA A 32 -4.13 -15.55 -9.60
C ALA A 32 -3.58 -16.03 -10.96
N ASN A 33 -2.67 -15.27 -11.57
CA ASN A 33 -2.03 -15.64 -12.84
C ASN A 33 -1.22 -16.94 -12.71
N GLU A 34 -0.45 -17.09 -11.64
CA GLU A 34 0.33 -18.32 -11.40
C GLU A 34 -0.56 -19.52 -11.11
N MET A 35 -1.72 -19.33 -10.50
CA MET A 35 -2.72 -20.38 -10.28
C MET A 35 -3.62 -20.62 -11.50
N GLU A 36 -3.54 -19.78 -12.54
CA GLU A 36 -4.33 -19.83 -13.76
C GLU A 36 -5.86 -19.72 -13.51
N VAL A 37 -6.23 -18.88 -12.54
CA VAL A 37 -7.62 -18.64 -12.12
C VAL A 37 -8.01 -17.15 -12.23
N ASN A 38 -9.31 -16.86 -12.16
CA ASN A 38 -9.77 -15.48 -12.16
C ASN A 38 -9.50 -14.81 -10.81
N ILE A 39 -9.43 -13.46 -10.84
CA ILE A 39 -9.35 -12.63 -9.64
C ILE A 39 -10.53 -11.66 -9.60
N ARG A 40 -11.20 -11.61 -8.47
CA ARG A 40 -12.16 -10.56 -8.13
C ARG A 40 -11.50 -9.61 -7.13
N THR A 41 -11.49 -8.33 -7.46
CA THR A 41 -10.89 -7.28 -6.62
C THR A 41 -11.97 -6.40 -6.06
N VAL A 42 -11.93 -6.21 -4.73
CA VAL A 42 -12.82 -5.32 -3.99
C VAL A 42 -12.05 -4.55 -2.93
N SER A 43 -12.61 -3.44 -2.46
CA SER A 43 -12.08 -2.67 -1.34
C SER A 43 -12.88 -2.94 -0.09
N GLY A 44 -12.24 -3.11 1.07
CA GLY A 44 -12.92 -3.29 2.36
C GLY A 44 -14.02 -2.23 2.60
N PRO A 45 -13.74 -0.92 2.42
CA PRO A 45 -14.76 0.12 2.55
C PRO A 45 -15.97 0.00 1.64
N SER A 46 -15.89 -0.69 0.51
CA SER A 46 -17.02 -0.88 -0.41
C SER A 46 -17.95 -2.04 -0.01
N LEU A 47 -17.54 -2.84 0.97
CA LEU A 47 -18.34 -3.94 1.53
C LEU A 47 -19.06 -3.46 2.80
N GLU A 48 -20.16 -2.77 2.61
CA GLU A 48 -20.90 -2.18 3.74
C GLU A 48 -21.84 -3.19 4.43
N ARG A 49 -22.36 -4.14 3.66
CA ARG A 49 -23.39 -5.09 4.12
C ARG A 49 -22.98 -6.54 3.83
N PRO A 50 -23.43 -7.50 4.65
CA PRO A 50 -23.22 -8.92 4.36
C PRO A 50 -23.65 -9.36 2.96
N GLY A 51 -24.75 -8.77 2.44
CA GLY A 51 -25.24 -9.05 1.10
C GLY A 51 -24.30 -8.66 -0.03
N ASP A 52 -23.49 -7.61 0.16
CA ASP A 52 -22.51 -7.19 -0.84
C ASP A 52 -21.41 -8.25 -0.99
N LEU A 53 -20.92 -8.76 0.14
CA LEU A 53 -19.94 -9.85 0.17
C LEU A 53 -20.52 -11.15 -0.37
N ALA A 54 -21.76 -11.49 0.01
CA ALA A 54 -22.43 -12.69 -0.45
C ALA A 54 -22.62 -12.70 -1.98
N ALA A 55 -23.01 -11.58 -2.56
CA ALA A 55 -23.15 -11.46 -4.02
C ALA A 55 -21.83 -11.69 -4.76
N ILE A 56 -20.72 -11.23 -4.20
CA ILE A 56 -19.38 -11.46 -4.78
C ILE A 56 -18.97 -12.92 -4.66
N LEU A 57 -19.09 -13.50 -3.46
CA LEU A 57 -18.69 -14.89 -3.19
C LEU A 57 -19.51 -15.90 -4.00
N SER A 58 -20.81 -15.68 -4.15
CA SER A 58 -21.68 -16.54 -4.97
C SER A 58 -21.37 -16.51 -6.47
N GLY A 59 -20.63 -15.50 -6.93
CA GLY A 59 -20.21 -15.36 -8.33
C GLY A 59 -18.84 -15.95 -8.64
N LEU A 60 -18.12 -16.50 -7.64
CA LEU A 60 -16.80 -17.12 -7.83
C LEU A 60 -16.92 -18.50 -8.47
N GLN A 61 -15.88 -18.90 -9.18
CA GLN A 61 -15.69 -20.25 -9.69
C GLN A 61 -14.71 -21.01 -8.78
N PRO A 62 -14.70 -22.35 -8.82
CA PRO A 62 -13.72 -23.14 -8.07
C PRO A 62 -12.28 -22.69 -8.34
N GLY A 63 -11.53 -22.41 -7.28
CA GLY A 63 -10.14 -21.96 -7.34
C GLY A 63 -9.93 -20.47 -7.52
N ASP A 64 -10.98 -19.68 -7.82
CA ASP A 64 -10.86 -18.22 -8.00
C ASP A 64 -10.23 -17.52 -6.80
N VAL A 65 -9.60 -16.39 -7.06
CA VAL A 65 -9.03 -15.50 -6.04
C VAL A 65 -9.99 -14.34 -5.76
N LEU A 66 -10.36 -14.17 -4.49
CA LEU A 66 -10.98 -12.94 -4.01
C LEU A 66 -9.90 -12.07 -3.35
N PHE A 67 -9.62 -10.90 -3.91
CA PHE A 67 -8.72 -9.92 -3.33
C PHE A 67 -9.50 -8.81 -2.65
N ILE A 68 -9.29 -8.63 -1.33
CA ILE A 68 -9.88 -7.54 -0.54
C ILE A 68 -8.77 -6.58 -0.12
N ASP A 69 -8.73 -5.38 -0.72
CA ASP A 69 -7.83 -4.32 -0.30
C ASP A 69 -8.38 -3.59 0.92
N GLU A 70 -7.49 -3.10 1.79
CA GLU A 70 -7.87 -2.45 3.06
C GLU A 70 -8.80 -3.32 3.93
N ILE A 71 -8.57 -4.63 4.00
CA ILE A 71 -9.44 -5.60 4.70
C ILE A 71 -9.69 -5.23 6.18
N HIS A 72 -8.79 -4.48 6.81
CA HIS A 72 -8.96 -3.96 8.18
C HIS A 72 -10.10 -2.95 8.33
N ARG A 73 -10.71 -2.51 7.23
CA ARG A 73 -11.84 -1.57 7.21
C ARG A 73 -13.20 -2.25 7.02
N LEU A 74 -13.23 -3.57 7.02
CA LEU A 74 -14.49 -4.30 7.05
C LEU A 74 -15.25 -4.02 8.35
N SER A 75 -16.58 -3.94 8.27
CA SER A 75 -17.42 -3.91 9.46
C SER A 75 -17.44 -5.29 10.12
N SER A 76 -17.66 -5.35 11.45
CA SER A 76 -17.72 -6.62 12.18
C SER A 76 -18.76 -7.58 11.63
N VAL A 77 -19.89 -7.07 11.16
CA VAL A 77 -20.99 -7.88 10.59
C VAL A 77 -20.58 -8.53 9.26
N VAL A 78 -19.80 -7.84 8.43
CA VAL A 78 -19.26 -8.41 7.19
C VAL A 78 -18.12 -9.39 7.49
N GLU A 79 -17.30 -9.10 8.49
CA GLU A 79 -16.23 -9.97 8.94
C GLU A 79 -16.76 -11.34 9.42
N GLU A 80 -17.87 -11.35 10.18
CA GLU A 80 -18.50 -12.60 10.67
C GLU A 80 -18.96 -13.49 9.51
N VAL A 81 -19.52 -12.93 8.46
CA VAL A 81 -19.90 -13.68 7.25
C VAL A 81 -18.69 -14.25 6.54
N LEU A 82 -17.58 -13.51 6.54
CA LEU A 82 -16.34 -13.95 5.92
C LEU A 82 -15.73 -15.16 6.63
N TYR A 83 -15.93 -15.30 7.95
CA TYR A 83 -15.38 -16.42 8.71
C TYR A 83 -15.87 -17.77 8.20
N SER A 84 -17.20 -17.95 8.07
CA SER A 84 -17.80 -19.19 7.56
C SER A 84 -17.43 -19.45 6.10
N ALA A 85 -17.34 -18.38 5.30
CA ALA A 85 -16.90 -18.48 3.91
C ALA A 85 -15.46 -18.97 3.76
N MET A 86 -14.56 -18.55 4.67
CA MET A 86 -13.15 -18.97 4.64
C MET A 86 -12.91 -20.38 5.16
N GLU A 87 -13.62 -20.79 6.22
CA GLU A 87 -13.39 -22.09 6.86
C GLU A 87 -14.13 -23.23 6.16
N ASP A 88 -15.41 -23.02 5.90
CA ASP A 88 -16.34 -24.08 5.52
C ASP A 88 -16.94 -23.90 4.13
N PHE A 89 -16.57 -22.85 3.41
CA PHE A 89 -17.07 -22.52 2.07
C PHE A 89 -18.60 -22.48 1.99
N PHE A 90 -19.23 -21.83 2.95
CA PHE A 90 -20.67 -21.53 2.90
C PHE A 90 -20.99 -20.14 3.48
N LEU A 91 -22.20 -19.68 3.17
CA LEU A 91 -22.78 -18.46 3.74
C LEU A 91 -24.11 -18.79 4.38
N ASP A 92 -24.35 -18.30 5.59
CA ASP A 92 -25.69 -18.27 6.20
C ASP A 92 -26.27 -16.84 6.02
N ILE A 93 -27.30 -16.74 5.21
CA ILE A 93 -27.99 -15.46 4.92
C ILE A 93 -29.36 -15.46 5.59
N ILE A 94 -29.62 -14.44 6.40
CA ILE A 94 -30.93 -14.24 7.03
C ILE A 94 -31.82 -13.48 6.06
N ILE A 95 -32.91 -14.10 5.64
CA ILE A 95 -33.96 -13.50 4.79
C ILE A 95 -35.22 -13.31 5.62
N GLY A 96 -35.85 -12.13 5.50
CA GLY A 96 -37.02 -11.74 6.28
C GLY A 96 -36.69 -10.89 7.50
N LYS A 97 -37.70 -10.51 8.25
CA LYS A 97 -37.59 -9.71 9.49
C LYS A 97 -38.49 -10.28 10.58
N GLY A 98 -38.05 -10.17 11.84
CA GLY A 98 -38.83 -10.64 13.00
C GLY A 98 -39.07 -12.16 12.97
N ASP A 99 -40.26 -12.58 13.32
CA ASP A 99 -40.63 -14.00 13.43
C ASP A 99 -40.62 -14.76 12.09
N GLU A 100 -40.58 -14.05 10.95
CA GLU A 100 -40.50 -14.63 9.61
C GLU A 100 -39.06 -14.77 9.10
N ALA A 101 -38.07 -14.38 9.89
CA ALA A 101 -36.68 -14.50 9.53
C ALA A 101 -36.27 -15.96 9.38
N ARG A 102 -35.68 -16.31 8.23
CA ARG A 102 -35.16 -17.63 7.91
C ARG A 102 -33.71 -17.53 7.52
N SER A 103 -32.90 -18.43 8.05
CA SER A 103 -31.51 -18.60 7.57
C SER A 103 -31.50 -19.53 6.37
N ILE A 104 -30.88 -19.09 5.30
CA ILE A 104 -30.62 -19.89 4.10
C ILE A 104 -29.12 -20.07 3.99
N ARG A 105 -28.69 -21.32 3.91
CA ARG A 105 -27.31 -21.68 3.64
C ARG A 105 -27.08 -21.74 2.14
N ILE A 106 -26.01 -21.06 1.70
CA ILE A 106 -25.53 -21.04 0.32
C ILE A 106 -24.13 -21.66 0.32
N ASP A 107 -23.95 -22.78 -0.35
CA ASP A 107 -22.64 -23.39 -0.53
C ASP A 107 -21.83 -22.58 -1.54
N LEU A 108 -20.55 -22.40 -1.25
CA LEU A 108 -19.59 -21.67 -2.07
C LEU A 108 -18.59 -22.63 -2.71
N PRO A 109 -18.13 -22.34 -3.92
CA PRO A 109 -16.99 -23.07 -4.45
C PRO A 109 -15.73 -22.78 -3.60
N PRO A 110 -14.81 -23.74 -3.45
CA PRO A 110 -13.52 -23.48 -2.80
C PRO A 110 -12.80 -22.33 -3.52
N PHE A 111 -12.32 -21.34 -2.78
CA PHE A 111 -11.66 -20.14 -3.29
C PHE A 111 -10.48 -19.74 -2.42
N THR A 112 -9.60 -18.89 -2.93
CA THR A 112 -8.51 -18.28 -2.16
C THR A 112 -8.85 -16.83 -1.82
N LEU A 113 -8.90 -16.48 -0.53
CA LEU A 113 -8.95 -15.10 -0.11
C LEU A 113 -7.52 -14.54 -0.01
N VAL A 114 -7.27 -13.42 -0.69
CA VAL A 114 -6.08 -12.61 -0.50
C VAL A 114 -6.47 -11.30 0.15
N GLY A 115 -6.20 -11.15 1.44
CA GLY A 115 -6.45 -9.92 2.18
C GLY A 115 -5.23 -9.01 2.14
N ALA A 116 -5.43 -7.71 1.90
CA ALA A 116 -4.35 -6.72 1.98
C ALA A 116 -4.65 -5.66 3.04
N THR A 117 -3.62 -5.28 3.80
CA THR A 117 -3.74 -4.25 4.83
C THR A 117 -2.45 -3.47 5.04
N THR A 118 -2.56 -2.19 5.36
CA THR A 118 -1.45 -1.39 5.89
C THR A 118 -1.35 -1.48 7.41
N ARG A 119 -2.41 -1.94 8.08
CA ARG A 119 -2.58 -1.95 9.54
C ARG A 119 -2.93 -3.36 10.05
N ALA A 120 -1.96 -4.29 10.00
CA ALA A 120 -2.18 -5.67 10.46
C ALA A 120 -2.67 -5.79 11.91
N GLY A 121 -2.24 -4.85 12.77
CA GLY A 121 -2.70 -4.79 14.17
C GLY A 121 -4.15 -4.36 14.35
N SER A 122 -4.81 -3.83 13.31
CA SER A 122 -6.22 -3.45 13.33
C SER A 122 -7.16 -4.58 12.91
N LEU A 123 -6.63 -5.71 12.45
CA LEU A 123 -7.43 -6.91 12.17
C LEU A 123 -7.82 -7.58 13.48
N THR A 124 -9.05 -8.11 13.52
CA THR A 124 -9.48 -8.96 14.64
C THR A 124 -8.63 -10.23 14.69
N GLY A 125 -8.43 -10.77 15.89
CA GLY A 125 -7.73 -12.06 16.05
C GLY A 125 -8.37 -13.17 15.21
N PRO A 126 -9.71 -13.37 15.32
CA PRO A 126 -10.42 -14.39 14.56
C PRO A 126 -10.23 -14.32 13.05
N LEU A 127 -10.24 -13.10 12.45
CA LEU A 127 -9.99 -12.94 11.01
C LEU A 127 -8.56 -13.29 10.66
N ARG A 128 -7.61 -12.77 11.43
CA ARG A 128 -6.18 -12.98 11.16
C ARG A 128 -5.78 -14.46 11.22
N ASP A 129 -6.32 -15.19 12.19
CA ASP A 129 -5.98 -16.60 12.42
C ASP A 129 -6.51 -17.54 11.31
N ARG A 130 -7.44 -17.06 10.48
CA ARG A 130 -7.98 -17.78 9.31
C ARG A 130 -7.10 -17.70 8.07
N PHE A 131 -6.10 -16.84 8.06
CA PHE A 131 -5.12 -16.81 6.99
C PHE A 131 -4.02 -17.83 7.26
N GLY A 132 -3.87 -18.81 6.38
CA GLY A 132 -2.81 -19.82 6.49
C GLY A 132 -1.43 -19.29 6.11
N VAL A 133 -1.39 -18.21 5.30
CA VAL A 133 -0.15 -17.59 4.84
C VAL A 133 -0.11 -16.10 5.17
N HIS A 134 0.90 -15.68 5.92
CA HIS A 134 1.13 -14.28 6.28
C HIS A 134 2.40 -13.77 5.61
N LEU A 135 2.29 -12.79 4.72
CA LEU A 135 3.42 -12.19 4.00
C LEU A 135 3.56 -10.72 4.37
N ARG A 136 4.62 -10.42 5.10
CA ARG A 136 4.99 -9.03 5.39
C ARG A 136 5.80 -8.48 4.22
N LEU A 137 5.33 -7.38 3.66
CA LEU A 137 6.07 -6.63 2.65
C LEU A 137 6.90 -5.55 3.35
N GLU A 138 8.16 -5.48 2.94
CA GLU A 138 9.11 -4.49 3.42
C GLU A 138 9.48 -3.51 2.31
N TYR A 139 10.10 -2.40 2.66
CA TYR A 139 10.58 -1.45 1.68
C TYR A 139 11.64 -2.10 0.80
N TYR A 140 11.60 -1.74 -0.47
CA TYR A 140 12.55 -2.20 -1.47
C TYR A 140 13.91 -1.53 -1.29
N SER A 141 14.97 -2.23 -1.62
CA SER A 141 16.30 -1.63 -1.73
C SER A 141 16.38 -0.69 -2.94
N GLU A 142 17.36 0.21 -2.95
CA GLU A 142 17.60 1.08 -4.10
C GLU A 142 17.94 0.28 -5.36
N SER A 143 18.64 -0.86 -5.23
CA SER A 143 18.95 -1.76 -6.34
C SER A 143 17.68 -2.37 -6.94
N ASP A 144 16.75 -2.86 -6.11
CA ASP A 144 15.49 -3.45 -6.58
C ASP A 144 14.61 -2.39 -7.26
N LEU A 145 14.56 -1.18 -6.68
CA LEU A 145 13.80 -0.06 -7.28
C LEU A 145 14.39 0.39 -8.60
N LYS A 146 15.71 0.40 -8.75
CA LYS A 146 16.40 0.67 -10.02
C LYS A 146 15.96 -0.31 -11.09
N GLU A 147 15.94 -1.61 -10.80
CA GLU A 147 15.47 -2.64 -11.74
C GLU A 147 13.99 -2.43 -12.12
N ILE A 148 13.14 -2.11 -11.13
CA ILE A 148 11.73 -1.79 -11.38
C ILE A 148 11.59 -0.57 -12.29
N ILE A 149 12.38 0.48 -12.08
CA ILE A 149 12.37 1.71 -12.89
C ILE A 149 12.77 1.40 -14.33
N ILE A 150 13.87 0.68 -14.55
CA ILE A 150 14.36 0.31 -15.87
C ILE A 150 13.29 -0.50 -16.62
N ARG A 151 12.76 -1.56 -15.99
CA ARG A 151 11.69 -2.38 -16.57
C ARG A 151 10.43 -1.55 -16.87
N THR A 152 10.07 -0.63 -15.99
CA THR A 152 8.88 0.21 -16.20
C THR A 152 9.13 1.21 -17.34
N ALA A 153 10.34 1.75 -17.49
CA ALA A 153 10.70 2.62 -18.60
C ALA A 153 10.55 1.90 -19.94
N GLU A 154 11.01 0.64 -20.05
CA GLU A 154 10.81 -0.20 -21.23
C GLU A 154 9.34 -0.40 -21.57
N VAL A 155 8.50 -0.74 -20.56
CA VAL A 155 7.03 -0.89 -20.74
C VAL A 155 6.38 0.42 -21.20
N LEU A 156 6.90 1.57 -20.75
CA LEU A 156 6.42 2.89 -21.15
C LEU A 156 6.98 3.37 -22.50
N GLY A 157 7.81 2.56 -23.18
CA GLY A 157 8.41 2.87 -24.48
C GLY A 157 9.44 3.99 -24.41
N THR A 158 10.09 4.20 -23.27
CA THR A 158 11.17 5.18 -23.12
C THR A 158 12.45 4.50 -22.64
N LYS A 159 13.60 5.09 -22.99
CA LYS A 159 14.89 4.69 -22.47
C LYS A 159 15.28 5.56 -21.29
N ILE A 160 16.07 5.02 -20.39
CA ILE A 160 16.61 5.75 -19.23
C ILE A 160 18.07 5.36 -19.03
N ASP A 161 18.92 6.33 -18.74
CA ASP A 161 20.30 6.05 -18.38
C ASP A 161 20.42 5.50 -16.95
N ASP A 162 21.55 4.88 -16.68
CA ASP A 162 21.81 4.20 -15.41
C ASP A 162 21.82 5.18 -14.21
N GLU A 163 22.39 6.37 -14.40
CA GLU A 163 22.47 7.39 -13.36
C GLU A 163 21.10 7.95 -12.98
N SER A 164 20.24 8.18 -13.97
CA SER A 164 18.84 8.57 -13.75
C SER A 164 18.04 7.51 -13.01
N ALA A 165 18.24 6.23 -13.38
CA ALA A 165 17.54 5.14 -12.72
C ALA A 165 17.97 5.02 -11.24
N VAL A 166 19.24 5.18 -10.93
CA VAL A 166 19.76 5.22 -9.56
C VAL A 166 19.22 6.42 -8.79
N GLU A 167 19.23 7.61 -9.39
CA GLU A 167 18.75 8.83 -8.74
C GLU A 167 17.25 8.76 -8.42
N LEU A 168 16.43 8.23 -9.35
CA LEU A 168 15.02 7.99 -9.11
C LEU A 168 14.79 6.94 -8.01
N ALA A 169 15.56 5.85 -8.02
CA ALA A 169 15.46 4.80 -7.01
C ALA A 169 15.74 5.36 -5.60
N LYS A 170 16.80 6.14 -5.45
CA LYS A 170 17.19 6.79 -4.19
C LYS A 170 16.06 7.65 -3.62
N ARG A 171 15.36 8.43 -4.48
CA ARG A 171 14.28 9.34 -4.06
C ARG A 171 12.90 8.70 -4.01
N SER A 172 12.80 7.37 -4.25
CA SER A 172 11.53 6.63 -4.35
C SER A 172 10.96 6.14 -3.02
N ARG A 173 11.54 6.54 -1.89
CA ARG A 173 11.06 6.19 -0.53
C ARG A 173 10.90 4.68 -0.31
N GLY A 174 11.72 3.85 -0.95
CA GLY A 174 11.63 2.40 -0.83
C GLY A 174 10.37 1.78 -1.44
N THR A 175 9.60 2.51 -2.26
CA THR A 175 8.32 2.01 -2.77
C THR A 175 8.20 2.06 -4.29
N PRO A 176 7.78 0.96 -4.95
CA PRO A 176 7.51 0.93 -6.39
C PRO A 176 6.48 1.96 -6.87
N ARG A 177 5.49 2.28 -6.05
CA ARG A 177 4.47 3.30 -6.38
C ARG A 177 5.08 4.68 -6.58
N VAL A 178 5.98 5.10 -5.68
CA VAL A 178 6.67 6.40 -5.78
C VAL A 178 7.65 6.36 -6.93
N ALA A 179 8.43 5.28 -7.10
CA ALA A 179 9.36 5.10 -8.21
C ALA A 179 8.67 5.28 -9.56
N ASN A 180 7.57 4.58 -9.79
CA ASN A 180 6.78 4.66 -11.02
C ASN A 180 6.13 6.04 -11.22
N ARG A 181 5.70 6.69 -10.13
CA ARG A 181 5.17 8.06 -10.20
C ARG A 181 6.24 9.05 -10.64
N LEU A 182 7.44 9.00 -10.05
CA LEU A 182 8.55 9.86 -10.40
C LEU A 182 9.01 9.61 -11.84
N LEU A 183 9.20 8.35 -12.24
CA LEU A 183 9.57 7.98 -13.61
C LEU A 183 8.60 8.56 -14.64
N LYS A 184 7.28 8.45 -14.41
CA LYS A 184 6.28 9.02 -15.31
C LYS A 184 6.40 10.53 -15.44
N ARG A 185 6.68 11.23 -14.34
CA ARG A 185 6.86 12.69 -14.38
C ARG A 185 8.14 13.07 -15.11
N VAL A 186 9.25 12.38 -14.84
CA VAL A 186 10.51 12.64 -15.54
C VAL A 186 10.39 12.34 -17.04
N ARG A 187 9.65 11.30 -17.43
CA ARG A 187 9.33 11.04 -18.84
C ARG A 187 8.58 12.20 -19.49
N ASP A 188 7.64 12.86 -18.78
CA ASP A 188 6.95 14.02 -19.33
C ASP A 188 7.95 15.14 -19.67
N PHE A 189 8.97 15.37 -18.83
CA PHE A 189 10.05 16.34 -19.11
C PHE A 189 10.92 15.90 -20.30
N GLN A 190 11.31 14.63 -20.36
CA GLN A 190 12.06 14.07 -21.48
C GLN A 190 11.33 14.31 -22.83
N GLN A 191 10.03 14.11 -22.86
CA GLN A 191 9.21 14.31 -24.05
C GLN A 191 9.12 15.80 -24.44
N VAL A 192 8.99 16.71 -23.48
CA VAL A 192 8.92 18.16 -23.72
C VAL A 192 10.27 18.71 -24.19
N ASN A 193 11.37 18.16 -23.65
CA ASN A 193 12.71 18.54 -24.05
C ASN A 193 13.14 17.93 -25.40
N GLU A 194 12.34 17.01 -25.95
CA GLU A 194 12.64 16.22 -27.16
C GLU A 194 13.94 15.38 -27.04
N ASP A 195 14.27 14.94 -25.80
CA ASP A 195 15.43 14.10 -25.54
C ASP A 195 15.17 12.68 -26.06
N GLU A 196 16.20 12.00 -26.59
CA GLU A 196 16.10 10.62 -27.09
C GLU A 196 15.85 9.59 -25.98
N GLN A 197 16.30 9.92 -24.76
CA GLN A 197 16.12 9.12 -23.54
C GLN A 197 16.07 10.03 -22.31
N ILE A 198 15.74 9.44 -21.16
CA ILE A 198 15.84 10.14 -19.88
C ILE A 198 17.30 10.19 -19.46
N TYR A 199 17.86 11.41 -19.39
CA TYR A 199 19.20 11.71 -18.92
C TYR A 199 19.19 12.25 -17.50
N ILE A 200 20.34 12.17 -16.81
CA ILE A 200 20.46 12.63 -15.42
C ILE A 200 20.15 14.10 -15.24
N GLU A 201 20.46 14.95 -16.22
CA GLU A 201 20.15 16.39 -16.21
C GLU A 201 18.64 16.62 -16.20
N THR A 202 17.91 15.97 -17.12
CA THR A 202 16.44 16.03 -17.20
C THR A 202 15.81 15.47 -15.92
N THR A 203 16.37 14.39 -15.37
CA THR A 203 15.93 13.80 -14.10
C THR A 203 16.07 14.79 -12.94
N LYS A 204 17.23 15.42 -12.78
CA LYS A 204 17.47 16.43 -11.73
C LYS A 204 16.58 17.65 -11.88
N GLN A 205 16.41 18.13 -13.11
CA GLN A 205 15.51 19.26 -13.41
C GLN A 205 14.07 18.94 -12.99
N ALA A 206 13.56 17.77 -13.39
CA ALA A 206 12.21 17.33 -13.06
C ALA A 206 12.02 17.18 -11.54
N LEU A 207 12.95 16.53 -10.84
CA LEU A 207 12.87 16.31 -9.38
C LEU A 207 12.91 17.64 -8.61
N ASN A 208 13.70 18.62 -9.06
CA ASN A 208 13.73 19.95 -8.47
C ASN A 208 12.38 20.68 -8.64
N LEU A 209 11.77 20.63 -9.82
CA LEU A 209 10.46 21.24 -10.09
C LEU A 209 9.33 20.51 -9.34
N LEU A 210 9.47 19.22 -9.09
CA LEU A 210 8.56 18.42 -8.25
C LEU A 210 8.81 18.62 -6.76
N GLN A 211 9.82 19.42 -6.39
CA GLN A 211 10.22 19.68 -4.99
C GLN A 211 10.52 18.39 -4.22
N VAL A 212 11.17 17.42 -4.87
CA VAL A 212 11.68 16.20 -4.24
C VAL A 212 13.17 16.35 -4.02
N ASP A 213 13.58 16.42 -2.76
CA ASP A 213 14.99 16.62 -2.40
C ASP A 213 15.84 15.35 -2.49
N ASP A 214 17.14 15.47 -2.15
CA ASP A 214 18.10 14.37 -2.26
C ASP A 214 17.82 13.16 -1.37
N GLU A 215 17.01 13.33 -0.32
CA GLU A 215 16.56 12.24 0.56
C GLU A 215 15.16 11.72 0.17
N GLY A 216 14.54 12.28 -0.86
CA GLY A 216 13.19 11.91 -1.31
C GLY A 216 12.07 12.59 -0.51
N LEU A 217 12.38 13.65 0.24
CA LEU A 217 11.36 14.46 0.91
C LEU A 217 10.63 15.33 -0.11
N ASP A 218 9.31 15.35 -0.04
CA ASP A 218 8.48 16.22 -0.86
C ASP A 218 8.04 17.48 -0.11
N TYR A 219 7.26 18.32 -0.79
CA TYR A 219 6.75 19.56 -0.24
C TYR A 219 6.07 19.40 1.13
N ILE A 220 5.29 18.36 1.34
CA ILE A 220 4.56 18.14 2.61
C ILE A 220 5.52 17.69 3.71
N ASP A 221 6.51 16.84 3.40
CA ASP A 221 7.55 16.49 4.36
C ASP A 221 8.32 17.72 4.82
N HIS A 222 8.74 18.59 3.89
CA HIS A 222 9.40 19.85 4.20
C HIS A 222 8.53 20.74 5.08
N LYS A 223 7.23 20.83 4.78
CA LYS A 223 6.26 21.60 5.55
C LYS A 223 6.13 21.06 6.98
N MET A 224 6.04 19.71 7.11
CA MET A 224 5.95 19.02 8.39
C MET A 224 7.23 19.21 9.20
N MET A 225 8.40 19.02 8.60
CA MET A 225 9.68 19.21 9.29
C MET A 225 9.92 20.65 9.69
N ASN A 226 9.60 21.63 8.84
CA ASN A 226 9.66 23.05 9.18
C ASN A 226 8.73 23.41 10.35
N CYS A 227 7.53 22.83 10.38
CA CYS A 227 6.62 22.99 11.52
C CYS A 227 7.29 22.48 12.81
N ILE A 228 7.79 21.25 12.83
CA ILE A 228 8.42 20.66 14.02
C ILE A 228 9.66 21.46 14.43
N ILE A 229 10.58 21.73 13.50
CA ILE A 229 11.89 22.37 13.81
C ILE A 229 11.74 23.84 14.16
N ASN A 230 11.04 24.61 13.33
CA ASN A 230 11.04 26.07 13.43
C ASN A 230 9.89 26.62 14.27
N GLN A 231 8.67 26.06 14.18
CA GLN A 231 7.52 26.56 14.93
C GLN A 231 7.47 26.00 16.36
N TYR A 232 7.90 24.74 16.54
CA TYR A 232 7.83 24.03 17.83
C TYR A 232 9.21 23.67 18.39
N ASN A 233 10.28 24.37 17.98
CA ASN A 233 11.63 24.22 18.50
C ASN A 233 12.14 22.76 18.57
N GLY A 234 11.82 21.96 17.54
CA GLY A 234 12.19 20.55 17.45
C GLY A 234 11.25 19.58 18.15
N GLY A 235 10.19 20.06 18.76
CA GLY A 235 9.21 19.23 19.45
C GLY A 235 9.56 18.91 20.92
N PRO A 236 8.83 17.98 21.57
CA PRO A 236 7.79 17.11 20.98
C PRO A 236 6.47 17.85 20.69
N VAL A 237 5.87 17.58 19.54
CA VAL A 237 4.60 18.17 19.09
C VAL A 237 3.58 17.08 18.71
N GLY A 238 2.32 17.26 19.14
CA GLY A 238 1.24 16.32 18.88
C GLY A 238 0.87 16.27 17.40
N LEU A 239 0.42 15.09 16.91
CA LEU A 239 0.06 14.89 15.52
C LEU A 239 -1.07 15.82 15.06
N ASP A 240 -2.09 16.02 15.89
CA ASP A 240 -3.22 16.92 15.59
C ASP A 240 -2.75 18.38 15.44
N THR A 241 -1.78 18.80 16.25
CA THR A 241 -1.18 20.13 16.16
C THR A 241 -0.41 20.30 14.85
N ILE A 242 0.36 19.28 14.43
CA ILE A 242 1.05 19.27 13.15
C ILE A 242 0.04 19.35 12.01
N ALA A 243 -1.00 18.51 12.04
CA ALA A 243 -2.05 18.43 11.03
C ALA A 243 -2.69 19.79 10.77
N VAL A 244 -3.14 20.46 11.84
CA VAL A 244 -3.72 21.81 11.75
C VAL A 244 -2.69 22.83 11.23
N SER A 245 -1.44 22.77 11.71
CA SER A 245 -0.41 23.74 11.34
C SER A 245 -0.01 23.67 9.86
N ILE A 246 -0.02 22.48 9.27
CA ILE A 246 0.36 22.29 7.86
C ILE A 246 -0.86 22.23 6.92
N GLY A 247 -2.10 22.16 7.46
CA GLY A 247 -3.33 22.07 6.69
C GLY A 247 -3.50 20.71 6.01
N GLU A 248 -3.13 19.63 6.73
CA GLU A 248 -3.22 18.25 6.23
C GLU A 248 -4.06 17.40 7.17
N GLU A 249 -4.67 16.32 6.68
CA GLU A 249 -5.43 15.40 7.52
C GLU A 249 -4.49 14.59 8.43
N ARG A 250 -4.87 14.40 9.69
CA ARG A 250 -4.12 13.61 10.65
C ARG A 250 -3.80 12.20 10.15
N ILE A 251 -4.81 11.52 9.57
CA ILE A 251 -4.66 10.15 9.04
C ILE A 251 -3.64 10.12 7.90
N THR A 252 -3.67 11.11 7.02
CA THR A 252 -2.71 11.22 5.91
C THR A 252 -1.29 11.37 6.43
N ILE A 253 -1.08 12.20 7.46
CA ILE A 253 0.26 12.33 8.08
C ILE A 253 0.71 11.01 8.69
N GLU A 254 -0.17 10.35 9.46
CA GLU A 254 0.14 9.11 10.18
C GLU A 254 0.43 7.92 9.24
N ASP A 255 -0.28 7.84 8.12
CA ASP A 255 -0.20 6.67 7.23
C ASP A 255 0.79 6.86 6.07
N VAL A 256 1.06 8.11 5.65
CA VAL A 256 1.85 8.38 4.43
C VAL A 256 3.19 9.03 4.73
N TYR A 257 3.23 10.07 5.56
CA TYR A 257 4.43 10.88 5.78
C TYR A 257 5.26 10.41 6.97
N GLU A 258 4.63 10.24 8.12
CA GLU A 258 5.31 9.85 9.37
C GLU A 258 6.14 8.56 9.24
N PRO A 259 5.65 7.47 8.63
CA PRO A 259 6.42 6.23 8.55
C PRO A 259 7.74 6.39 7.79
N PHE A 260 7.73 7.17 6.71
CA PHE A 260 8.93 7.46 5.94
C PHE A 260 9.93 8.33 6.71
N LEU A 261 9.46 9.39 7.35
CA LEU A 261 10.30 10.27 8.15
C LEU A 261 10.93 9.56 9.36
N ILE A 262 10.19 8.63 10.00
CA ILE A 262 10.73 7.78 11.06
C ILE A 262 11.80 6.83 10.51
N GLN A 263 11.50 6.13 9.40
CA GLN A 263 12.41 5.19 8.77
C GLN A 263 13.73 5.84 8.37
N LYS A 264 13.67 7.04 7.79
CA LYS A 264 14.84 7.83 7.42
C LYS A 264 15.54 8.48 8.60
N GLY A 265 14.96 8.42 9.79
CA GLY A 265 15.53 8.96 11.00
C GLY A 265 15.41 10.49 11.14
N PHE A 266 14.46 11.12 10.44
CA PHE A 266 14.19 12.55 10.57
C PHE A 266 13.43 12.89 11.83
N ILE A 267 12.50 12.02 12.27
CA ILE A 267 11.70 12.21 13.47
C ILE A 267 11.72 10.97 14.36
N GLU A 268 11.49 11.22 15.65
CA GLU A 268 11.26 10.21 16.68
C GLU A 268 9.83 10.34 17.21
N ARG A 269 9.18 9.18 17.43
CA ARG A 269 7.87 9.11 18.07
C ARG A 269 8.06 8.99 19.59
N THR A 270 7.54 9.95 20.33
CA THR A 270 7.56 9.94 21.79
C THR A 270 6.15 9.90 22.37
N PRO A 271 5.94 9.56 23.65
CA PRO A 271 4.62 9.63 24.30
C PRO A 271 3.97 11.02 24.25
N ARG A 272 4.79 12.09 24.12
CA ARG A 272 4.31 13.48 24.05
C ARG A 272 4.10 14.00 22.64
N GLY A 273 4.51 13.23 21.61
CA GLY A 273 4.41 13.65 20.21
C GLY A 273 5.68 13.35 19.41
N ARG A 274 5.83 14.05 18.28
CA ARG A 274 6.92 13.90 17.31
C ARG A 274 8.03 14.89 17.60
N LYS A 275 9.27 14.41 17.53
CA LYS A 275 10.46 15.20 17.82
C LYS A 275 11.44 15.07 16.66
N ALA A 276 12.05 16.18 16.24
CA ALA A 276 13.11 16.19 15.23
C ALA A 276 14.40 15.59 15.80
N THR A 277 15.11 14.83 14.99
CA THR A 277 16.41 14.23 15.33
C THR A 277 17.57 15.18 15.00
N PRO A 278 18.79 14.93 15.51
CA PRO A 278 19.98 15.66 15.07
C PRO A 278 20.20 15.59 13.55
N PHE A 279 19.95 14.44 12.92
CA PHE A 279 20.03 14.24 11.48
C PHE A 279 19.11 15.21 10.72
N ALA A 280 17.88 15.38 11.19
CA ALA A 280 16.96 16.35 10.61
C ALA A 280 17.51 17.77 10.63
N TYR A 281 18.10 18.21 11.75
CA TYR A 281 18.69 19.54 11.83
C TYR A 281 19.87 19.72 10.87
N GLU A 282 20.69 18.69 10.65
CA GLU A 282 21.80 18.74 9.69
C GLU A 282 21.30 18.90 8.27
N HIS A 283 20.29 18.10 7.87
CA HIS A 283 19.70 18.16 6.56
C HIS A 283 19.03 19.52 6.28
N PHE A 284 18.18 19.98 7.19
CA PHE A 284 17.45 21.24 7.03
C PHE A 284 18.29 22.52 7.22
N LYS A 285 19.53 22.41 7.75
CA LYS A 285 20.51 23.49 7.73
C LYS A 285 21.21 23.62 6.39
N LYS A 286 21.45 22.53 5.69
CA LYS A 286 22.08 22.53 4.36
C LYS A 286 21.14 23.02 3.24
N THR A 287 19.83 22.97 3.49
CA THR A 287 18.80 23.34 2.50
C THR A 287 18.38 24.82 2.59
N LYS A 288 18.98 25.61 3.51
CA LYS A 288 18.85 27.07 3.60
C LYS A 288 19.96 27.75 2.82
#